data_d3902af1ad83d2a1db967fb73ae936d5
#
_entry.id   d3902af1ad83d2a1db967fb73ae936d5
#
_cell.length_a   1.000
_cell.length_b   1.000
_cell.length_c   1.000
_cell.angle_alpha   90.00
_cell.angle_beta   90.00
_cell.angle_gamma   90.00
#
_symmetry.space_group_name_H-M   'P 1'
#
loop_
_entity.id
_entity.type
_entity.pdbx_description
1 polymer ?
#
loop_
_entity_poly.entity_id
_entity_poly.type
_entity_poly.pdbx_seq_one_letter_code
_entity_poly.pdbx_strand_id
1 'polypeptide(L)'
;LGLCSRGSCRWKSQSRMVLKKPVHGDSMGTNIQMDSIKTVFTTAYFPSIAYLKAYFSEPDCHIEIHETYLKQTIRTRCEILSSNGIQRMTVPVIRVHGSKTKTKDIEIEMGKWQNDHWRAIQSAYAAAPYFEDYAEDIHHIIYKSPKHLIALNENILEFICGILDMPFKAKHTTTYAIAQHNDSRNTDFMTRTNMKKYQQVFGYDREFTPNLSVIDLLFNEGPFMRKWILNQKS
;
A
#
# COMPACT_ATOMS: atom_id res chain seq x y z
N LEU A 1 30.67 16.08 -22.89
CA LEU A 1 31.03 14.67 -22.67
C LEU A 1 31.26 14.47 -21.16
N GLY A 2 30.26 14.09 -20.40
CA GLY A 2 30.32 13.81 -18.97
C GLY A 2 29.41 12.61 -18.68
N LEU A 3 30.03 11.45 -18.53
CA LEU A 3 29.38 10.20 -18.16
C LEU A 3 28.86 10.30 -16.73
N CYS A 4 27.56 10.24 -16.56
CA CYS A 4 26.92 10.09 -15.25
C CYS A 4 26.93 8.60 -14.88
N SER A 5 27.77 8.24 -13.90
CA SER A 5 27.92 6.90 -13.37
C SER A 5 26.66 6.47 -12.63
N ARG A 6 26.16 5.30 -12.96
CA ARG A 6 25.05 4.59 -12.30
C ARG A 6 25.43 4.30 -10.85
N GLY A 7 24.87 5.06 -9.91
CA GLY A 7 24.96 4.79 -8.49
C GLY A 7 23.84 3.85 -8.05
N SER A 8 24.20 2.60 -7.79
CA SER A 8 23.31 1.62 -7.17
C SER A 8 22.94 2.09 -5.74
N CYS A 9 21.71 2.49 -5.53
CA CYS A 9 21.18 2.73 -4.19
C CYS A 9 21.04 1.39 -3.43
N ARG A 10 22.08 1.03 -2.72
CA ARG A 10 22.06 -0.12 -1.81
C ARG A 10 21.40 0.28 -0.50
N TRP A 11 20.22 -0.23 -0.28
CA TRP A 11 19.49 -0.07 0.98
C TRP A 11 20.25 -0.71 2.14
N LYS A 12 20.78 0.11 3.08
CA LYS A 12 21.33 -0.37 4.34
C LYS A 12 20.29 -0.16 5.44
N SER A 13 19.69 -1.24 5.88
CA SER A 13 18.92 -1.26 7.10
C SER A 13 19.86 -1.14 8.32
N GLN A 14 19.84 -0.02 9.01
CA GLN A 14 20.39 0.11 10.35
C GLN A 14 19.43 0.90 11.22
N SER A 15 18.66 0.19 12.02
CA SER A 15 18.03 0.76 13.20
C SER A 15 18.22 -0.19 14.37
N ARG A 16 19.31 0.02 15.10
CA ARG A 16 19.54 -0.60 16.41
C ARG A 16 18.78 0.23 17.45
N MET A 17 17.64 -0.28 17.89
CA MET A 17 16.88 0.31 18.99
C MET A 17 17.55 -0.03 20.32
N VAL A 18 18.04 0.98 21.02
CA VAL A 18 18.56 0.86 22.38
C VAL A 18 17.39 0.94 23.36
N LEU A 19 17.07 -0.18 24.00
CA LEU A 19 16.10 -0.24 25.08
C LEU A 19 16.66 0.41 26.34
N LYS A 20 16.10 1.55 26.77
CA LYS A 20 16.29 2.09 28.13
C LYS A 20 15.27 1.47 29.07
N LYS A 21 15.75 0.90 30.18
CA LYS A 21 14.96 0.37 31.30
C LYS A 21 14.18 1.49 32.00
N PRO A 22 12.94 1.26 32.47
CA PRO A 22 12.21 2.25 33.27
C PRO A 22 12.72 2.25 34.74
N VAL A 23 12.82 3.46 35.28
CA VAL A 23 13.04 3.73 36.70
C VAL A 23 11.67 3.74 37.39
N HIS A 24 11.58 3.06 38.54
CA HIS A 24 10.43 3.04 39.43
C HIS A 24 10.17 4.42 40.04
N GLY A 25 8.91 4.82 40.16
CA GLY A 25 8.47 5.89 41.05
C GLY A 25 7.12 6.49 40.67
N ASP A 26 6.16 6.26 41.56
CA ASP A 26 4.98 7.05 41.89
C ASP A 26 3.68 6.94 41.06
N SER A 27 2.71 6.40 41.78
CA SER A 27 1.27 6.41 41.54
C SER A 27 0.70 7.83 41.45
N MET A 28 0.34 8.28 40.26
CA MET A 28 -0.67 9.32 40.04
C MET A 28 -1.54 8.94 38.87
N GLY A 29 -2.87 9.11 39.05
CA GLY A 29 -3.91 8.69 38.13
C GLY A 29 -3.58 9.03 36.68
N THR A 30 -3.36 8.03 35.86
CA THR A 30 -3.23 8.17 34.43
C THR A 30 -4.59 8.56 33.88
N ASN A 31 -4.81 9.86 33.70
CA ASN A 31 -5.69 10.35 32.64
C ASN A 31 -5.14 9.75 31.35
N ILE A 32 -5.69 8.63 30.91
CA ILE A 32 -5.50 8.13 29.56
C ILE A 32 -6.12 9.19 28.66
N GLN A 33 -5.32 10.14 28.25
CA GLN A 33 -5.66 11.03 27.16
C GLN A 33 -5.76 10.10 25.96
N MET A 34 -6.98 9.70 25.60
CA MET A 34 -7.24 9.02 24.35
C MET A 34 -6.83 10.01 23.28
N ASP A 35 -5.62 9.80 22.72
CA ASP A 35 -5.17 10.54 21.55
C ASP A 35 -6.29 10.46 20.51
N SER A 36 -6.89 11.60 20.23
CA SER A 36 -8.04 11.70 19.35
C SER A 36 -7.57 11.39 17.94
N ILE A 37 -7.75 10.15 17.50
CA ILE A 37 -7.38 9.71 16.14
C ILE A 37 -8.27 10.45 15.16
N LYS A 38 -7.68 11.34 14.36
CA LYS A 38 -8.42 12.20 13.43
C LYS A 38 -8.92 11.40 12.24
N THR A 39 -8.03 10.67 11.58
CA THR A 39 -8.35 9.94 10.35
C THR A 39 -7.89 8.50 10.44
N VAL A 40 -8.77 7.58 10.06
CA VAL A 40 -8.52 6.14 10.11
C VAL A 40 -8.67 5.54 8.72
N PHE A 41 -7.65 4.80 8.30
CA PHE A 41 -7.64 4.02 7.06
C PHE A 41 -7.64 2.52 7.37
N THR A 42 -8.05 1.73 6.40
CA THR A 42 -7.75 0.30 6.38
C THR A 42 -6.42 0.05 5.68
N THR A 43 -5.81 -1.12 5.92
CA THR A 43 -4.65 -1.57 5.15
C THR A 43 -5.03 -1.89 3.69
N ALA A 44 -4.09 -1.75 2.74
CA ALA A 44 -4.38 -1.97 1.32
C ALA A 44 -3.23 -2.69 0.60
N TYR A 45 -3.58 -3.73 -0.16
CA TYR A 45 -2.66 -4.47 -1.03
C TYR A 45 -2.49 -3.75 -2.35
N PHE A 46 -1.27 -3.33 -2.68
CA PHE A 46 -0.98 -2.49 -3.83
C PHE A 46 -2.08 -1.46 -4.10
N PRO A 47 -2.20 -0.45 -3.22
CA PRO A 47 -3.34 0.45 -3.15
C PRO A 47 -3.66 1.13 -4.47
N SER A 48 -4.92 1.51 -4.66
CA SER A 48 -5.33 2.32 -5.80
C SER A 48 -4.78 3.76 -5.69
N ILE A 49 -4.75 4.45 -6.82
CA ILE A 49 -4.33 5.86 -6.86
C ILE A 49 -5.22 6.73 -5.96
N ALA A 50 -6.53 6.46 -5.91
CA ALA A 50 -7.46 7.19 -5.04
C ALA A 50 -7.17 6.98 -3.55
N TYR A 51 -6.83 5.74 -3.15
CA TYR A 51 -6.39 5.46 -1.78
C TYR A 51 -5.15 6.26 -1.41
N LEU A 52 -4.11 6.25 -2.26
CA LEU A 52 -2.87 6.97 -1.98
C LEU A 52 -3.08 8.48 -1.92
N LYS A 53 -3.93 9.04 -2.78
CA LYS A 53 -4.30 10.46 -2.71
C LYS A 53 -4.93 10.81 -1.37
N ALA A 54 -5.93 10.04 -0.95
CA ALA A 54 -6.59 10.24 0.33
C ALA A 54 -5.60 10.09 1.50
N TYR A 55 -4.76 9.04 1.47
CA TYR A 55 -3.77 8.77 2.51
C TYR A 55 -2.74 9.89 2.65
N PHE A 56 -2.18 10.40 1.55
CA PHE A 56 -1.17 11.45 1.59
C PHE A 56 -1.74 12.85 1.82
N SER A 57 -3.04 13.05 1.61
CA SER A 57 -3.69 14.31 1.96
C SER A 57 -3.89 14.50 3.45
N GLU A 58 -3.84 13.40 4.23
CA GLU A 58 -4.03 13.42 5.68
C GLU A 58 -2.71 13.54 6.43
N PRO A 59 -2.52 14.61 7.23
CA PRO A 59 -1.25 14.82 7.95
C PRO A 59 -1.04 13.83 9.10
N ASP A 60 -2.12 13.34 9.71
CA ASP A 60 -2.11 12.42 10.84
C ASP A 60 -3.18 11.35 10.63
N CYS A 61 -2.76 10.21 10.07
CA CYS A 61 -3.61 9.08 9.80
C CYS A 61 -3.11 7.81 10.50
N HIS A 62 -4.05 6.94 10.86
CA HIS A 62 -3.76 5.65 11.47
C HIS A 62 -4.34 4.52 10.62
N ILE A 63 -3.64 3.40 10.59
CA ILE A 63 -4.12 2.17 9.99
C ILE A 63 -4.85 1.36 11.07
N GLU A 64 -6.12 1.08 10.87
CA GLU A 64 -6.94 0.27 11.76
C GLU A 64 -6.59 -1.21 11.58
N ILE A 65 -6.08 -1.82 12.65
CA ILE A 65 -5.69 -3.21 12.66
C ILE A 65 -6.58 -4.07 13.56
N HIS A 66 -7.40 -3.45 14.42
CA HIS A 66 -8.30 -4.12 15.37
C HIS A 66 -9.72 -4.32 14.84
N GLU A 67 -10.02 -3.82 13.63
CA GLU A 67 -11.29 -4.11 12.96
C GLU A 67 -11.43 -5.59 12.62
N THR A 68 -12.67 -6.06 12.50
CA THR A 68 -12.93 -7.39 11.94
C THR A 68 -12.64 -7.38 10.45
N TYR A 69 -11.83 -8.34 9.99
CA TYR A 69 -11.43 -8.43 8.60
C TYR A 69 -12.62 -8.56 7.65
N LEU A 70 -12.68 -7.69 6.66
CA LEU A 70 -13.67 -7.71 5.60
C LEU A 70 -13.09 -8.39 4.35
N LYS A 71 -13.77 -9.45 3.89
CA LYS A 71 -13.42 -10.16 2.67
C LYS A 71 -13.63 -9.29 1.44
N GLN A 72 -12.88 -9.60 0.38
CA GLN A 72 -13.12 -9.06 -0.97
C GLN A 72 -12.98 -7.54 -1.06
N THR A 73 -12.14 -6.96 -0.23
CA THR A 73 -11.85 -5.52 -0.19
C THR A 73 -10.41 -5.25 -0.61
N ILE A 74 -10.05 -3.97 -0.67
CA ILE A 74 -8.68 -3.50 -0.97
C ILE A 74 -7.61 -4.08 -0.02
N ARG A 75 -8.00 -4.64 1.13
CA ARG A 75 -7.07 -5.25 2.08
C ARG A 75 -6.24 -6.36 1.45
N THR A 76 -6.87 -7.13 0.54
CA THR A 76 -6.24 -8.25 -0.17
C THR A 76 -6.35 -8.17 -1.68
N ARG A 77 -6.99 -7.11 -2.22
CA ARG A 77 -7.27 -7.01 -3.67
C ARG A 77 -6.71 -5.73 -4.25
N CYS A 78 -6.17 -5.86 -5.46
CA CYS A 78 -5.86 -4.73 -6.32
C CYS A 78 -6.26 -5.04 -7.77
N GLU A 79 -6.31 -4.02 -8.63
CA GLU A 79 -6.67 -4.14 -10.03
C GLU A 79 -5.58 -3.54 -10.92
N ILE A 80 -5.17 -4.31 -11.92
CA ILE A 80 -4.21 -3.92 -12.95
C ILE A 80 -4.88 -3.92 -14.32
N LEU A 81 -4.26 -3.27 -15.30
CA LEU A 81 -4.70 -3.33 -16.69
C LEU A 81 -3.92 -4.43 -17.43
N SER A 82 -4.64 -5.36 -18.03
CA SER A 82 -4.09 -6.41 -18.88
C SER A 82 -4.56 -6.26 -20.31
N SER A 83 -4.02 -7.08 -21.22
CA SER A 83 -4.49 -7.15 -22.64
C SER A 83 -5.98 -7.48 -22.75
N ASN A 84 -6.58 -8.15 -21.78
CA ASN A 84 -7.99 -8.52 -21.75
C ASN A 84 -8.88 -7.54 -20.96
N GLY A 85 -8.33 -6.42 -20.52
CA GLY A 85 -9.01 -5.43 -19.67
C GLY A 85 -8.55 -5.51 -18.23
N ILE A 86 -9.42 -5.08 -17.31
CA ILE A 86 -9.11 -5.03 -15.89
C ILE A 86 -8.95 -6.45 -15.33
N GLN A 87 -7.80 -6.70 -14.76
CA GLN A 87 -7.49 -7.95 -14.06
C GLN A 87 -7.38 -7.69 -12.56
N ARG A 88 -8.16 -8.45 -11.78
CA ARG A 88 -8.11 -8.39 -10.32
C ARG A 88 -7.14 -9.43 -9.78
N MET A 89 -6.22 -8.99 -8.94
CA MET A 89 -5.32 -9.85 -8.17
C MET A 89 -5.79 -9.92 -6.72
N THR A 90 -5.74 -11.11 -6.13
CA THR A 90 -6.23 -11.33 -4.76
C THR A 90 -5.23 -12.19 -3.98
N VAL A 91 -4.72 -11.67 -2.87
CA VAL A 91 -3.91 -12.42 -1.92
C VAL A 91 -4.81 -13.38 -1.15
N PRO A 92 -4.58 -14.70 -1.19
CA PRO A 92 -5.33 -15.66 -0.41
C PRO A 92 -4.94 -15.54 1.07
N VAL A 93 -5.93 -15.69 1.97
CA VAL A 93 -5.71 -15.48 3.41
C VAL A 93 -6.40 -16.53 4.26
N ILE A 94 -5.74 -16.86 5.37
CA ILE A 94 -6.25 -17.70 6.43
C ILE A 94 -6.82 -16.83 7.54
N ARG A 95 -8.04 -17.13 7.98
CA ARG A 95 -8.71 -16.47 9.09
C ARG A 95 -8.67 -17.38 10.30
N VAL A 96 -7.69 -17.18 11.18
CA VAL A 96 -7.41 -18.03 12.33
C VAL A 96 -8.58 -18.13 13.33
N HIS A 97 -9.46 -17.12 13.38
CA HIS A 97 -10.65 -17.08 14.24
C HIS A 97 -11.97 -17.03 13.43
N GLY A 98 -11.98 -17.60 12.23
CA GLY A 98 -13.15 -17.61 11.35
C GLY A 98 -13.63 -16.20 10.99
N SER A 99 -14.94 -15.94 11.08
CA SER A 99 -15.52 -14.64 10.72
C SER A 99 -15.18 -13.50 11.68
N LYS A 100 -14.68 -13.79 12.87
CA LYS A 100 -14.32 -12.80 13.90
C LYS A 100 -12.82 -12.45 13.88
N THR A 101 -12.03 -12.98 12.94
CA THR A 101 -10.60 -12.71 12.85
C THR A 101 -10.38 -11.21 12.64
N LYS A 102 -9.53 -10.63 13.48
CA LYS A 102 -9.12 -9.22 13.34
C LYS A 102 -8.15 -9.06 12.17
N THR A 103 -8.11 -7.88 11.56
CA THR A 103 -7.23 -7.61 10.42
C THR A 103 -5.76 -7.87 10.75
N LYS A 104 -5.33 -7.54 11.97
CA LYS A 104 -3.96 -7.81 12.45
C LYS A 104 -3.59 -9.30 12.52
N ASP A 105 -4.58 -10.17 12.69
CA ASP A 105 -4.38 -11.62 12.87
C ASP A 105 -4.59 -12.40 11.56
N ILE A 106 -4.77 -11.72 10.44
CA ILE A 106 -4.90 -12.33 9.12
C ILE A 106 -3.54 -12.81 8.66
N GLU A 107 -3.44 -14.11 8.38
CA GLU A 107 -2.27 -14.74 7.79
C GLU A 107 -2.43 -14.91 6.29
N ILE A 108 -1.33 -14.83 5.56
CA ILE A 108 -1.29 -15.09 4.12
C ILE A 108 -1.19 -16.60 3.91
N GLU A 109 -2.05 -17.14 3.06
CA GLU A 109 -1.94 -18.52 2.61
C GLU A 109 -0.81 -18.61 1.58
N MET A 110 0.28 -19.28 1.97
CA MET A 110 1.44 -19.44 1.09
C MET A 110 1.11 -20.41 -0.05
N GLY A 111 1.59 -20.12 -1.26
CA GLY A 111 1.34 -21.02 -2.39
C GLY A 111 1.50 -20.37 -3.76
N LYS A 112 0.61 -20.72 -4.69
CA LYS A 112 0.73 -20.33 -6.11
C LYS A 112 0.51 -18.84 -6.38
N TRP A 113 -0.11 -18.13 -5.47
CA TRP A 113 -0.54 -16.74 -5.72
C TRP A 113 0.63 -15.80 -6.06
N GLN A 114 1.83 -16.03 -5.47
CA GLN A 114 3.00 -15.22 -5.80
C GLN A 114 3.36 -15.37 -7.29
N ASN A 115 3.40 -16.61 -7.79
CA ASN A 115 3.66 -16.89 -9.20
C ASN A 115 2.58 -16.32 -10.10
N ASP A 116 1.29 -16.45 -9.71
CA ASP A 116 0.16 -15.99 -10.50
C ASP A 116 0.15 -14.46 -10.59
N HIS A 117 0.39 -13.78 -9.48
CA HIS A 117 0.50 -12.31 -9.45
C HIS A 117 1.71 -11.82 -10.26
N TRP A 118 2.87 -12.44 -10.07
CA TRP A 118 4.06 -12.03 -10.81
C TRP A 118 3.90 -12.21 -12.33
N ARG A 119 3.37 -13.35 -12.77
CA ARG A 119 3.08 -13.59 -14.20
C ARG A 119 2.07 -12.58 -14.75
N ALA A 120 1.04 -12.23 -13.98
CA ALA A 120 0.07 -11.23 -14.38
C ALA A 120 0.73 -9.86 -14.55
N ILE A 121 1.60 -9.45 -13.61
CA ILE A 121 2.35 -8.20 -13.66
C ILE A 121 3.31 -8.18 -14.86
N GLN A 122 4.10 -9.23 -15.06
CA GLN A 122 5.00 -9.33 -16.21
C GLN A 122 4.25 -9.26 -17.53
N SER A 123 3.15 -10.02 -17.67
CA SER A 123 2.34 -10.02 -18.89
C SER A 123 1.71 -8.65 -19.17
N ALA A 124 1.36 -7.90 -18.13
CA ALA A 124 0.73 -6.60 -18.27
C ALA A 124 1.73 -5.46 -18.53
N TYR A 125 2.92 -5.52 -17.93
CA TYR A 125 3.80 -4.35 -17.85
C TYR A 125 5.23 -4.55 -18.36
N ALA A 126 5.61 -5.71 -18.92
CA ALA A 126 6.96 -5.92 -19.43
C ALA A 126 7.38 -4.90 -20.51
N ALA A 127 6.41 -4.30 -21.22
CA ALA A 127 6.65 -3.25 -22.21
C ALA A 127 6.51 -1.82 -21.64
N ALA A 128 6.25 -1.67 -20.35
CA ALA A 128 6.10 -0.36 -19.72
C ALA A 128 7.46 0.33 -19.55
N PRO A 129 7.53 1.67 -19.65
CA PRO A 129 8.80 2.41 -19.66
C PRO A 129 9.68 2.18 -18.43
N TYR A 130 9.09 1.97 -17.27
CA TYR A 130 9.80 1.82 -15.99
C TYR A 130 9.71 0.39 -15.41
N PHE A 131 9.33 -0.60 -16.23
CA PHE A 131 9.21 -1.97 -15.74
C PHE A 131 10.54 -2.50 -15.22
N GLU A 132 11.63 -2.37 -15.99
CA GLU A 132 12.95 -2.88 -15.61
C GLU A 132 13.51 -2.19 -14.35
N ASP A 133 13.13 -0.92 -14.12
CA ASP A 133 13.62 -0.16 -12.96
C ASP A 133 13.05 -0.67 -11.64
N TYR A 134 11.82 -1.20 -11.63
CA TYR A 134 11.08 -1.58 -10.40
C TYR A 134 10.64 -3.04 -10.35
N ALA A 135 10.84 -3.81 -11.41
CA ALA A 135 10.38 -5.19 -11.49
C ALA A 135 10.99 -6.08 -10.39
N GLU A 136 12.28 -5.91 -10.12
CA GLU A 136 12.99 -6.69 -9.09
C GLU A 136 12.45 -6.39 -7.69
N ASP A 137 12.19 -5.12 -7.37
CA ASP A 137 11.64 -4.72 -6.07
C ASP A 137 10.23 -5.28 -5.86
N ILE A 138 9.35 -5.16 -6.85
CA ILE A 138 7.98 -5.71 -6.81
C ILE A 138 8.02 -7.24 -6.69
N HIS A 139 8.89 -7.90 -7.46
CA HIS A 139 9.10 -9.35 -7.35
C HIS A 139 9.52 -9.74 -5.93
N HIS A 140 10.51 -9.03 -5.37
CA HIS A 140 11.00 -9.28 -4.02
C HIS A 140 9.89 -9.13 -2.97
N ILE A 141 9.08 -8.06 -3.04
CA ILE A 141 7.94 -7.82 -2.13
C ILE A 141 6.95 -8.99 -2.19
N ILE A 142 6.63 -9.48 -3.38
CA ILE A 142 5.67 -10.58 -3.57
C ILE A 142 6.22 -11.90 -3.05
N TYR A 143 7.48 -12.25 -3.39
CA TYR A 143 8.02 -13.58 -3.06
C TYR A 143 8.57 -13.68 -1.63
N LYS A 144 9.04 -12.59 -1.06
CA LYS A 144 9.44 -12.51 0.34
C LYS A 144 8.33 -11.99 1.26
N SER A 145 7.08 -12.20 0.84
CA SER A 145 5.93 -11.78 1.63
C SER A 145 5.99 -12.35 3.05
N PRO A 146 5.73 -11.53 4.06
CA PRO A 146 5.68 -11.97 5.45
C PRO A 146 4.45 -12.83 5.72
N LYS A 147 4.41 -13.50 6.87
CA LYS A 147 3.28 -14.34 7.29
C LYS A 147 1.97 -13.56 7.41
N HIS A 148 2.03 -12.32 7.92
CA HIS A 148 0.84 -11.51 8.19
C HIS A 148 0.55 -10.52 7.08
N LEU A 149 -0.73 -10.40 6.72
CA LEU A 149 -1.22 -9.51 5.67
C LEU A 149 -0.86 -8.03 5.94
N ILE A 150 -0.95 -7.58 7.19
CA ILE A 150 -0.59 -6.22 7.57
C ILE A 150 0.85 -5.91 7.19
N ALA A 151 1.77 -6.78 7.54
CA ALA A 151 3.19 -6.57 7.25
C ALA A 151 3.49 -6.55 5.74
N LEU A 152 2.81 -7.37 4.93
CA LEU A 152 2.94 -7.29 3.47
C LEU A 152 2.48 -5.92 2.93
N ASN A 153 1.32 -5.48 3.38
CA ASN A 153 0.75 -4.21 2.90
C ASN A 153 1.56 -3.00 3.37
N GLU A 154 2.19 -3.08 4.54
CA GLU A 154 3.11 -2.06 5.04
C GLU A 154 4.41 -2.01 4.23
N ASN A 155 5.01 -3.16 3.93
CA ASN A 155 6.19 -3.21 3.07
C ASN A 155 5.91 -2.56 1.70
N ILE A 156 4.72 -2.81 1.14
CA ILE A 156 4.28 -2.17 -0.10
C ILE A 156 4.15 -0.65 0.07
N LEU A 157 3.50 -0.20 1.12
CA LEU A 157 3.27 1.23 1.36
C LEU A 157 4.59 1.95 1.65
N GLU A 158 5.50 1.34 2.42
CA GLU A 158 6.84 1.87 2.69
C GLU A 158 7.66 2.01 1.40
N PHE A 159 7.63 0.99 0.54
CA PHE A 159 8.27 1.03 -0.78
C PHE A 159 7.73 2.19 -1.64
N ILE A 160 6.41 2.37 -1.68
CA ILE A 160 5.77 3.48 -2.40
C ILE A 160 6.19 4.84 -1.81
N CYS A 161 6.22 4.95 -0.47
CA CYS A 161 6.69 6.16 0.21
C CYS A 161 8.13 6.51 -0.19
N GLY A 162 9.00 5.50 -0.30
CA GLY A 162 10.39 5.68 -0.75
C GLY A 162 10.49 6.26 -2.16
N ILE A 163 9.68 5.75 -3.11
CA ILE A 163 9.66 6.26 -4.49
C ILE A 163 9.10 7.70 -4.55
N LEU A 164 8.10 7.99 -3.72
CA LEU A 164 7.48 9.31 -3.65
C LEU A 164 8.31 10.34 -2.90
N ASP A 165 9.43 9.94 -2.29
CA ASP A 165 10.20 10.77 -1.34
C ASP A 165 9.28 11.37 -0.27
N MET A 166 8.45 10.50 0.33
CA MET A 166 7.50 10.84 1.38
C MET A 166 7.78 10.03 2.64
N PRO A 167 7.63 10.62 3.82
CA PRO A 167 7.80 9.88 5.05
C PRO A 167 6.73 8.78 5.18
N PHE A 168 7.17 7.58 5.54
CA PHE A 168 6.25 6.52 5.93
C PHE A 168 5.60 6.87 7.28
N LYS A 169 4.29 7.09 7.30
CA LYS A 169 3.53 7.61 8.45
C LYS A 169 2.59 6.59 9.07
N ALA A 170 2.61 5.32 8.63
CA ALA A 170 1.67 4.34 9.14
C ALA A 170 1.85 4.13 10.64
N LYS A 171 0.93 4.71 11.40
CA LYS A 171 0.73 4.41 12.82
C LYS A 171 -0.42 3.41 12.91
N HIS A 172 -0.25 2.37 13.71
CA HIS A 172 -1.35 1.47 14.01
C HIS A 172 -2.24 2.03 15.11
N THR A 173 -3.52 1.70 15.03
CA THR A 173 -4.41 1.85 16.17
C THR A 173 -3.99 0.88 17.29
N THR A 174 -4.08 1.29 18.54
CA THR A 174 -3.79 0.42 19.71
C THR A 174 -5.00 -0.41 20.12
N THR A 175 -6.19 0.10 19.84
CA THR A 175 -7.49 -0.54 20.03
C THR A 175 -8.36 -0.23 18.82
N TYR A 176 -9.56 -0.82 18.72
CA TYR A 176 -10.51 -0.43 17.68
C TYR A 176 -10.82 1.07 17.80
N ALA A 177 -10.44 1.83 16.81
CA ALA A 177 -10.56 3.28 16.83
C ALA A 177 -11.94 3.76 16.40
N ILE A 178 -12.43 4.81 17.09
CA ILE A 178 -13.54 5.61 16.61
C ILE A 178 -12.95 6.87 16.00
N ALA A 179 -13.02 6.98 14.66
CA ALA A 179 -12.51 8.13 13.95
C ALA A 179 -13.31 9.38 14.32
N GLN A 180 -12.62 10.47 14.63
CA GLN A 180 -13.28 11.72 14.99
C GLN A 180 -13.60 12.60 13.79
N HIS A 181 -12.85 12.46 12.70
CA HIS A 181 -12.94 13.34 11.54
C HIS A 181 -13.27 12.57 10.26
N ASN A 182 -12.46 11.58 9.90
CA ASN A 182 -12.63 10.84 8.66
C ASN A 182 -12.41 9.34 8.89
N ASP A 183 -13.44 8.54 8.62
CA ASP A 183 -13.38 7.09 8.66
C ASP A 183 -13.36 6.53 7.23
N SER A 184 -12.17 6.22 6.76
CA SER A 184 -11.97 5.70 5.40
C SER A 184 -11.95 4.17 5.31
N ARG A 185 -12.24 3.44 6.41
CA ARG A 185 -12.19 1.96 6.46
C ARG A 185 -13.16 1.28 5.50
N ASN A 186 -14.32 1.90 5.28
CA ASN A 186 -15.40 1.39 4.43
C ASN A 186 -15.51 2.12 3.10
N THR A 187 -14.60 3.04 2.80
CA THR A 187 -14.57 3.73 1.51
C THR A 187 -14.20 2.74 0.40
N ASP A 188 -14.99 2.70 -0.65
CA ASP A 188 -14.65 1.91 -1.85
C ASP A 188 -13.63 2.66 -2.72
N PHE A 189 -12.37 2.46 -2.37
CA PHE A 189 -11.24 3.03 -3.11
C PHE A 189 -10.98 2.34 -4.46
N MET A 190 -11.74 1.31 -4.83
CA MET A 190 -11.64 0.66 -6.14
C MET A 190 -12.61 1.24 -7.16
N THR A 191 -13.56 2.07 -6.74
CA THR A 191 -14.49 2.75 -7.64
C THR A 191 -13.73 3.63 -8.64
N ARG A 192 -14.17 3.58 -9.91
CA ARG A 192 -13.61 4.42 -10.98
C ARG A 192 -13.99 5.87 -10.76
N THR A 193 -12.99 6.68 -10.48
CA THR A 193 -13.14 8.13 -10.27
C THR A 193 -12.52 8.88 -11.44
N ASN A 194 -13.10 10.03 -11.77
CA ASN A 194 -12.46 10.89 -12.77
C ASN A 194 -11.10 11.36 -12.25
N MET A 195 -10.05 11.17 -13.07
CA MET A 195 -8.70 11.61 -12.74
C MET A 195 -7.93 12.00 -14.01
N LYS A 196 -6.88 12.76 -13.83
CA LYS A 196 -6.00 13.16 -14.91
C LYS A 196 -5.43 11.91 -15.59
N LYS A 197 -5.48 11.87 -16.92
CA LYS A 197 -4.98 10.76 -17.72
C LYS A 197 -3.46 10.75 -17.76
N TYR A 198 -2.87 9.56 -17.67
CA TYR A 198 -1.47 9.27 -17.99
C TYR A 198 -1.40 8.20 -19.07
N GLN A 199 -0.24 8.01 -19.69
CA GLN A 199 -0.07 6.99 -20.71
C GLN A 199 -0.05 5.61 -20.04
N GLN A 200 -0.94 4.73 -20.45
CA GLN A 200 -0.98 3.31 -20.03
C GLN A 200 -0.44 2.43 -21.14
N VAL A 201 0.15 1.26 -20.80
CA VAL A 201 0.74 0.32 -21.77
C VAL A 201 -0.25 -0.01 -22.90
N PHE A 202 -1.52 -0.25 -22.55
CA PHE A 202 -2.57 -0.57 -23.52
C PHE A 202 -3.37 0.66 -23.98
N GLY A 203 -2.92 1.87 -23.67
CA GLY A 203 -3.66 3.11 -23.93
C GLY A 203 -3.68 3.57 -25.38
N TYR A 204 -2.90 2.94 -26.28
CA TYR A 204 -2.95 3.26 -27.72
C TYR A 204 -4.21 2.73 -28.39
N ASP A 205 -4.73 1.59 -27.92
CA ASP A 205 -5.87 0.89 -28.53
C ASP A 205 -7.15 0.95 -27.68
N ARG A 206 -7.09 1.59 -26.50
CA ARG A 206 -8.18 1.61 -25.52
C ARG A 206 -8.33 2.95 -24.84
N GLU A 207 -9.54 3.18 -24.34
CA GLU A 207 -9.79 4.31 -23.45
C GLU A 207 -9.02 4.17 -22.13
N PHE A 208 -8.61 5.30 -21.59
CA PHE A 208 -7.91 5.37 -20.30
C PHE A 208 -8.76 4.73 -19.19
N THR A 209 -8.18 3.80 -18.47
CA THR A 209 -8.79 3.15 -17.31
C THR A 209 -8.31 3.85 -16.02
N PRO A 210 -9.17 4.68 -15.38
CA PRO A 210 -8.77 5.43 -14.19
C PRO A 210 -8.70 4.55 -12.95
N ASN A 211 -8.01 5.04 -11.92
CA ASN A 211 -7.98 4.49 -10.56
C ASN A 211 -7.62 3.01 -10.45
N LEU A 212 -6.62 2.59 -11.20
CA LEU A 212 -5.99 1.28 -11.04
C LEU A 212 -5.07 1.25 -9.81
N SER A 213 -4.51 0.08 -9.54
CA SER A 213 -3.43 -0.09 -8.57
C SER A 213 -2.26 0.83 -8.88
N VAL A 214 -1.55 1.23 -7.84
CA VAL A 214 -0.29 1.98 -7.95
C VAL A 214 0.75 1.32 -8.84
N ILE A 215 0.70 -0.01 -9.01
CA ILE A 215 1.56 -0.75 -9.95
C ILE A 215 1.43 -0.21 -11.37
N ASP A 216 0.20 0.05 -11.83
CA ASP A 216 -0.04 0.60 -13.17
C ASP A 216 0.61 1.99 -13.32
N LEU A 217 0.42 2.85 -12.34
CA LEU A 217 1.03 4.19 -12.36
C LEU A 217 2.56 4.11 -12.24
N LEU A 218 3.10 3.23 -11.40
CA LEU A 218 4.53 3.06 -11.18
C LEU A 218 5.26 2.64 -12.46
N PHE A 219 4.78 1.60 -13.12
CA PHE A 219 5.46 1.11 -14.33
C PHE A 219 5.32 2.06 -15.53
N ASN A 220 4.26 2.87 -15.58
CA ASN A 220 4.08 3.84 -16.67
C ASN A 220 4.74 5.20 -16.41
N GLU A 221 4.77 5.70 -15.18
CA GLU A 221 5.26 7.04 -14.84
C GLU A 221 6.52 7.05 -13.97
N GLY A 222 6.90 5.90 -13.39
CA GLY A 222 8.10 5.77 -12.57
C GLY A 222 8.17 6.80 -11.45
N PRO A 223 9.32 7.48 -11.26
CA PRO A 223 9.50 8.47 -10.20
C PRO A 223 8.58 9.71 -10.38
N PHE A 224 8.04 9.91 -11.58
CA PHE A 224 7.11 11.01 -11.84
C PHE A 224 5.70 10.76 -11.31
N MET A 225 5.39 9.55 -10.81
CA MET A 225 4.08 9.21 -10.24
C MET A 225 3.65 10.17 -9.12
N ARG A 226 4.60 10.83 -8.44
CA ARG A 226 4.34 11.84 -7.40
C ARG A 226 3.38 12.94 -7.87
N LYS A 227 3.52 13.46 -9.09
CA LYS A 227 2.64 14.52 -9.66
C LYS A 227 1.18 14.07 -9.81
N TRP A 228 0.96 12.75 -9.91
CA TRP A 228 -0.37 12.16 -10.07
C TRP A 228 -1.05 11.92 -8.73
N ILE A 229 -0.26 11.69 -7.67
CA ILE A 229 -0.75 11.39 -6.32
C ILE A 229 -0.90 12.68 -5.51
N LEU A 230 0.09 13.57 -5.52
CA LEU A 230 0.16 14.72 -4.61
C LEU A 230 -0.34 16.04 -5.21
N ASN A 231 -0.34 16.22 -6.53
CA ASN A 231 -0.56 17.52 -7.16
C ASN A 231 -1.92 17.69 -7.84
N GLN A 232 -2.91 16.89 -7.52
CA GLN A 232 -4.25 17.13 -8.06
C GLN A 232 -5.05 18.04 -7.13
N LYS A 233 -4.81 19.37 -7.23
CA LYS A 233 -5.90 20.32 -7.00
C LYS A 233 -6.90 20.13 -8.12
N SER A 234 -8.11 19.74 -7.76
CA SER A 234 -9.30 19.67 -8.59
C SER A 234 -9.49 20.96 -9.35
#